data_593e08132e38e5cb8d9d791b9a6d44e8
#
_entry.id   593e08132e38e5cb8d9d791b9a6d44e8
#
_cell.length_a   1.000
_cell.length_b   1.000
_cell.length_c   1.000
_cell.angle_alpha   90.00
_cell.angle_beta   90.00
_cell.angle_gamma   90.00
#
_symmetry.space_group_name_H-M   'P 1'
#
loop_
_entity.id
_entity.type
_entity.pdbx_description
1 polymer ?
#
loop_
_entity_poly.entity_id
_entity_poly.type
_entity_poly.pdbx_seq_one_letter_code
_entity_poly.pdbx_strand_id
1 'polypeptide(L)'
;MRSFGPTLTAGLAGAALAAWAGSNEWVKVTAPAQMPTDLNDSPATTGLALVALAAWGVVLVTRGLVRRLVAALAGLAGIGVIVTFFGHAGIDALGRAIDSEVVWGETEHATTPWPYLALLGAALTIVAAVAAALLAPSWPEMGRRYDAPADARPERKPLEEQSTIDVWKSLDEGRDPTTGDQ
;
A
#
# COMPACT_ATOMS: atom_id res chain seq x y z
N MET A 1 7.98 -0.13 -18.26
CA MET A 1 7.44 1.15 -17.73
C MET A 1 5.91 1.26 -17.74
N ARG A 2 5.18 0.45 -18.50
CA ARG A 2 3.71 0.59 -18.68
C ARG A 2 2.85 0.11 -17.51
N SER A 3 3.37 -0.72 -16.60
CA SER A 3 2.57 -1.36 -15.54
C SER A 3 2.59 -0.65 -14.17
N PHE A 4 3.61 0.15 -13.87
CA PHE A 4 3.76 0.79 -12.55
C PHE A 4 2.60 1.74 -12.22
N GLY A 5 2.33 2.72 -13.09
CA GLY A 5 1.26 3.70 -12.88
C GLY A 5 -0.12 3.06 -12.69
N PRO A 6 -0.59 2.23 -13.65
CA PRO A 6 -1.88 1.56 -13.53
C PRO A 6 -2.03 0.68 -12.27
N THR A 7 -0.98 -0.08 -11.90
CA THR A 7 -1.02 -0.91 -10.69
C THR A 7 -1.14 -0.06 -9.43
N LEU A 8 -0.36 1.01 -9.35
CA LEU A 8 -0.39 1.91 -8.21
C LEU A 8 -1.74 2.63 -8.07
N THR A 9 -2.25 3.19 -9.17
CA THR A 9 -3.55 3.88 -9.15
C THR A 9 -4.68 2.93 -8.82
N ALA A 10 -4.68 1.70 -9.31
CA ALA A 10 -5.66 0.68 -8.97
C ALA A 10 -5.62 0.33 -7.47
N GLY A 11 -4.42 0.15 -6.90
CA GLY A 11 -4.25 -0.16 -5.49
C GLY A 11 -4.70 0.98 -4.57
N LEU A 12 -4.30 2.21 -4.88
CA LEU A 12 -4.72 3.40 -4.14
C LEU A 12 -6.24 3.62 -4.24
N ALA A 13 -6.80 3.53 -5.45
CA ALA A 13 -8.24 3.70 -5.66
C ALA A 13 -9.04 2.60 -4.94
N GLY A 14 -8.58 1.35 -4.98
CA GLY A 14 -9.20 0.24 -4.26
C GLY A 14 -9.19 0.43 -2.74
N ALA A 15 -8.05 0.81 -2.18
CA ALA A 15 -7.92 1.07 -0.74
C ALA A 15 -8.76 2.29 -0.30
N ALA A 16 -8.76 3.37 -1.10
CA ALA A 16 -9.58 4.55 -0.82
C ALA A 16 -11.08 4.23 -0.88
N LEU A 17 -11.50 3.45 -1.89
CA LEU A 17 -12.89 3.00 -2.02
C LEU A 17 -13.32 2.16 -0.82
N ALA A 18 -12.47 1.20 -0.39
CA ALA A 18 -12.76 0.36 0.78
C ALA A 18 -12.83 1.19 2.08
N ALA A 19 -11.93 2.17 2.25
CA ALA A 19 -11.95 3.07 3.42
C ALA A 19 -13.22 3.92 3.45
N TRP A 20 -13.59 4.50 2.31
CA TRP A 20 -14.81 5.30 2.20
C TRP A 20 -16.06 4.45 2.41
N ALA A 21 -16.12 3.26 1.83
CA ALA A 21 -17.24 2.35 2.02
C ALA A 21 -17.36 1.86 3.47
N GLY A 22 -16.23 1.63 4.16
CA GLY A 22 -16.20 1.22 5.55
C GLY A 22 -16.68 2.28 6.54
N SER A 23 -16.55 3.57 6.18
CA SER A 23 -16.98 4.70 6.99
C SER A 23 -18.45 5.10 6.78
N ASN A 24 -19.17 4.37 5.92
CA ASN A 24 -20.59 4.61 5.68
C ASN A 24 -21.45 3.54 6.37
N GLU A 25 -22.73 3.85 6.54
CA GLU A 25 -23.69 2.94 7.18
C GLU A 25 -23.88 1.66 6.35
N TRP A 26 -23.56 0.52 6.93
CA TRP A 26 -23.72 -0.79 6.29
C TRP A 26 -25.15 -1.34 6.40
N VAL A 27 -25.84 -0.95 7.47
CA VAL A 27 -27.24 -1.35 7.73
C VAL A 27 -28.06 -0.11 8.03
N LYS A 28 -29.23 0.01 7.42
CA LYS A 28 -30.25 1.02 7.76
C LYS A 28 -31.34 0.39 8.58
N VAL A 29 -31.63 0.96 9.73
CA VAL A 29 -32.75 0.56 10.57
C VAL A 29 -33.98 1.38 10.13
N THR A 30 -35.06 0.71 9.78
CA THR A 30 -36.28 1.35 9.25
C THR A 30 -37.35 1.54 10.36
N ALA A 31 -37.12 1.10 11.59
CA ALA A 31 -38.07 1.17 12.68
C ALA A 31 -37.88 2.41 13.60
N PRO A 32 -38.90 2.81 14.37
CA PRO A 32 -38.96 4.11 15.06
C PRO A 32 -38.00 4.26 16.27
N ALA A 33 -37.12 3.33 16.51
CA ALA A 33 -36.16 3.39 17.59
C ALA A 33 -35.06 4.42 17.28
N GLN A 34 -34.91 5.41 18.15
CA GLN A 34 -33.77 6.35 18.16
C GLN A 34 -32.53 5.57 18.59
N MET A 35 -31.84 4.94 17.66
CA MET A 35 -30.54 4.30 17.92
C MET A 35 -29.41 5.27 17.66
N PRO A 36 -28.29 5.15 18.45
CA PRO A 36 -27.05 5.84 18.10
C PRO A 36 -26.58 5.39 16.73
N THR A 37 -26.39 6.36 15.83
CA THR A 37 -25.94 6.11 14.44
C THR A 37 -24.51 5.56 14.35
N ASP A 38 -23.78 5.60 15.44
CA ASP A 38 -22.35 5.23 15.53
C ASP A 38 -22.09 3.71 15.44
N LEU A 39 -23.13 2.89 15.43
CA LEU A 39 -23.02 1.42 15.37
C LEU A 39 -23.20 0.85 13.95
N ASN A 40 -23.52 1.71 12.99
CA ASN A 40 -23.95 1.28 11.65
C ASN A 40 -22.81 1.18 10.64
N ASP A 41 -21.62 1.71 10.96
CA ASP A 41 -20.41 1.64 10.14
C ASP A 41 -19.55 0.43 10.50
N SER A 42 -18.49 0.20 9.73
CA SER A 42 -17.52 -0.88 9.99
C SER A 42 -16.13 -0.31 10.29
N PRO A 43 -15.84 0.05 11.57
CA PRO A 43 -14.55 0.62 11.94
C PRO A 43 -13.36 -0.30 11.62
N ALA A 44 -13.58 -1.62 11.71
CA ALA A 44 -12.55 -2.61 11.37
C ALA A 44 -12.21 -2.58 9.88
N THR A 45 -13.23 -2.49 9.01
CA THR A 45 -13.03 -2.35 7.56
C THR A 45 -12.31 -1.05 7.23
N THR A 46 -12.75 0.07 7.82
CA THR A 46 -12.12 1.38 7.63
C THR A 46 -10.66 1.36 8.08
N GLY A 47 -10.37 0.82 9.26
CA GLY A 47 -9.01 0.72 9.79
C GLY A 47 -8.09 -0.11 8.89
N LEU A 48 -8.53 -1.28 8.45
CA LEU A 48 -7.77 -2.14 7.54
C LEU A 48 -7.55 -1.49 6.17
N ALA A 49 -8.56 -0.81 5.64
CA ALA A 49 -8.44 -0.09 4.37
C ALA A 49 -7.47 1.09 4.45
N LEU A 50 -7.43 1.80 5.59
CA LEU A 50 -6.45 2.86 5.84
C LEU A 50 -5.02 2.30 5.95
N VAL A 51 -4.84 1.12 6.55
CA VAL A 51 -3.54 0.41 6.56
C VAL A 51 -3.12 0.08 5.12
N ALA A 52 -4.04 -0.41 4.29
CA ALA A 52 -3.75 -0.68 2.88
C ALA A 52 -3.38 0.61 2.13
N LEU A 53 -4.09 1.71 2.37
CA LEU A 53 -3.81 3.01 1.75
C LEU A 53 -2.43 3.53 2.15
N ALA A 54 -2.08 3.46 3.44
CA ALA A 54 -0.77 3.85 3.93
C ALA A 54 0.34 2.98 3.32
N ALA A 55 0.12 1.66 3.23
CA ALA A 55 1.05 0.75 2.57
C ALA A 55 1.27 1.13 1.11
N TRP A 56 0.23 1.47 0.34
CA TRP A 56 0.37 1.96 -1.03
C TRP A 56 1.16 3.27 -1.11
N GLY A 57 1.01 4.18 -0.13
CA GLY A 57 1.84 5.37 0.00
C GLY A 57 3.32 5.03 0.19
N VAL A 58 3.63 4.02 1.01
CA VAL A 58 5.01 3.55 1.24
C VAL A 58 5.58 2.85 0.00
N VAL A 59 4.77 2.13 -0.79
CA VAL A 59 5.19 1.51 -2.07
C VAL A 59 5.73 2.56 -3.05
N LEU A 60 5.24 3.80 -3.01
CA LEU A 60 5.74 4.91 -3.86
C LEU A 60 7.20 5.25 -3.57
N VAL A 61 7.62 5.19 -2.32
CA VAL A 61 8.93 5.67 -1.87
C VAL A 61 9.94 4.52 -1.78
N THR A 62 9.47 3.29 -1.57
CA THR A 62 10.32 2.11 -1.33
C THR A 62 10.79 1.44 -2.62
N ARG A 63 11.87 0.64 -2.51
CA ARG A 63 12.52 -0.06 -3.62
C ARG A 63 12.81 -1.52 -3.28
N GLY A 64 13.03 -2.33 -4.29
CA GLY A 64 13.50 -3.71 -4.15
C GLY A 64 12.59 -4.58 -3.28
N LEU A 65 13.18 -5.29 -2.31
CA LEU A 65 12.47 -6.22 -1.44
C LEU A 65 11.44 -5.52 -0.55
N VAL A 66 11.77 -4.34 -0.01
CA VAL A 66 10.87 -3.58 0.89
C VAL A 66 9.56 -3.25 0.18
N ARG A 67 9.62 -2.82 -1.08
CA ARG A 67 8.42 -2.56 -1.90
C ARG A 67 7.50 -3.78 -1.99
N ARG A 68 8.08 -4.98 -2.17
CA ARG A 68 7.29 -6.23 -2.25
C ARG A 68 6.64 -6.58 -0.92
N LEU A 69 7.38 -6.43 0.19
CA LEU A 69 6.85 -6.69 1.53
C LEU A 69 5.71 -5.75 1.87
N VAL A 70 5.85 -4.47 1.53
CA VAL A 70 4.81 -3.47 1.79
C VAL A 70 3.59 -3.70 0.86
N ALA A 71 3.80 -4.08 -0.40
CA ALA A 71 2.70 -4.47 -1.29
C ALA A 71 1.98 -5.72 -0.76
N ALA A 72 2.71 -6.71 -0.22
CA ALA A 72 2.10 -7.87 0.43
C ALA A 72 1.28 -7.47 1.67
N LEU A 73 1.77 -6.52 2.48
CA LEU A 73 1.02 -5.97 3.61
C LEU A 73 -0.30 -5.31 3.15
N ALA A 74 -0.28 -4.53 2.07
CA ALA A 74 -1.50 -3.97 1.48
C ALA A 74 -2.49 -5.06 1.05
N GLY A 75 -1.98 -6.14 0.43
CA GLY A 75 -2.79 -7.31 0.06
C GLY A 75 -3.39 -8.02 1.27
N LEU A 76 -2.61 -8.22 2.34
CA LEU A 76 -3.09 -8.81 3.59
C LEU A 76 -4.17 -7.95 4.25
N ALA A 77 -4.01 -6.63 4.25
CA ALA A 77 -5.04 -5.72 4.74
C ALA A 77 -6.33 -5.82 3.91
N GLY A 78 -6.22 -5.95 2.58
CA GLY A 78 -7.37 -6.22 1.69
C GLY A 78 -8.05 -7.55 2.01
N ILE A 79 -7.29 -8.62 2.28
CA ILE A 79 -7.85 -9.90 2.74
C ILE A 79 -8.58 -9.71 4.08
N GLY A 80 -8.02 -8.92 4.99
CA GLY A 80 -8.68 -8.56 6.25
C GLY A 80 -10.04 -7.91 6.03
N VAL A 81 -10.17 -6.99 5.07
CA VAL A 81 -11.47 -6.39 4.69
C VAL A 81 -12.45 -7.45 4.18
N ILE A 82 -11.99 -8.43 3.40
CA ILE A 82 -12.84 -9.54 2.95
C ILE A 82 -13.30 -10.39 4.15
N VAL A 83 -12.40 -10.67 5.08
CA VAL A 83 -12.72 -11.43 6.30
C VAL A 83 -13.75 -10.69 7.16
N THR A 84 -13.65 -9.37 7.31
CA THR A 84 -14.66 -8.58 8.03
C THR A 84 -16.03 -8.62 7.34
N PHE A 85 -16.06 -8.64 6.01
CA PHE A 85 -17.29 -8.77 5.24
C PHE A 85 -17.96 -10.13 5.44
N PHE A 86 -17.23 -11.23 5.23
CA PHE A 86 -17.79 -12.59 5.36
C PHE A 86 -17.95 -13.04 6.82
N GLY A 87 -17.17 -12.48 7.72
CA GLY A 87 -17.26 -12.79 9.15
C GLY A 87 -18.55 -12.30 9.79
N HIS A 88 -19.37 -11.54 9.05
CA HIS A 88 -20.63 -10.93 9.51
C HIS A 88 -20.54 -10.25 10.87
N ALA A 89 -19.32 -10.15 11.40
CA ALA A 89 -19.06 -9.71 12.78
C ALA A 89 -19.65 -8.31 13.06
N GLY A 90 -19.74 -7.46 12.03
CA GLY A 90 -20.39 -6.15 12.12
C GLY A 90 -21.91 -6.23 11.98
N ILE A 91 -22.40 -6.98 10.97
CA ILE A 91 -23.83 -7.01 10.63
C ILE A 91 -24.60 -7.86 11.64
N ASP A 92 -24.08 -9.06 12.00
CA ASP A 92 -24.74 -9.94 12.96
C ASP A 92 -24.58 -9.44 14.40
N ALA A 93 -23.47 -8.76 14.74
CA ALA A 93 -23.31 -8.14 16.05
C ALA A 93 -24.25 -6.94 16.19
N LEU A 94 -24.40 -6.15 15.14
CA LEU A 94 -25.36 -5.03 15.10
C LEU A 94 -26.79 -5.57 15.14
N GLY A 95 -27.15 -6.58 14.35
CA GLY A 95 -28.46 -7.21 14.38
C GLY A 95 -28.80 -7.72 15.77
N ARG A 96 -27.89 -8.44 16.43
CA ARG A 96 -28.11 -8.93 17.80
C ARG A 96 -28.19 -7.81 18.83
N ALA A 97 -27.42 -6.73 18.70
CA ALA A 97 -27.51 -5.57 19.59
C ALA A 97 -28.85 -4.87 19.42
N ILE A 98 -29.31 -4.69 18.17
CA ILE A 98 -30.64 -4.14 17.85
C ILE A 98 -31.73 -5.03 18.45
N ASP A 99 -31.69 -6.33 18.20
CA ASP A 99 -32.70 -7.29 18.69
C ASP A 99 -32.72 -7.40 20.22
N SER A 100 -31.56 -7.16 20.91
CA SER A 100 -31.49 -7.22 22.37
C SER A 100 -31.99 -5.95 23.06
N GLU A 101 -31.89 -4.78 22.40
CA GLU A 101 -32.29 -3.48 22.95
C GLU A 101 -33.74 -3.11 22.59
N VAL A 102 -34.25 -3.62 21.49
CA VAL A 102 -35.63 -3.36 21.04
C VAL A 102 -36.57 -4.42 21.62
N VAL A 103 -37.00 -4.19 22.83
CA VAL A 103 -37.92 -5.10 23.57
C VAL A 103 -39.33 -5.13 22.96
N TRP A 104 -39.68 -4.22 22.08
CA TRP A 104 -41.07 -4.06 21.62
C TRP A 104 -41.15 -3.56 20.16
N GLY A 105 -40.95 -4.43 19.17
CA GLY A 105 -41.24 -4.12 17.79
C GLY A 105 -40.40 -4.93 16.77
N GLU A 106 -41.03 -5.33 15.67
CA GLU A 106 -40.31 -5.89 14.52
C GLU A 106 -39.42 -4.82 13.92
N THR A 107 -38.10 -5.02 13.99
CA THR A 107 -37.12 -4.12 13.35
C THR A 107 -36.84 -4.62 11.95
N GLU A 108 -37.34 -3.88 10.96
CA GLU A 108 -36.90 -4.09 9.57
C GLU A 108 -35.53 -3.43 9.38
N HIS A 109 -34.53 -4.21 8.99
CA HIS A 109 -33.22 -3.73 8.60
C HIS A 109 -32.97 -4.02 7.13
N ALA A 110 -32.47 -3.02 6.43
CA ALA A 110 -32.07 -3.14 5.04
C ALA A 110 -30.56 -2.99 4.92
N THR A 111 -29.93 -3.94 4.22
CA THR A 111 -28.50 -3.84 3.87
C THR A 111 -28.30 -2.74 2.82
N THR A 112 -27.26 -1.93 3.02
CA THR A 112 -26.89 -0.88 2.06
C THR A 112 -25.91 -1.43 1.01
N PRO A 113 -25.60 -0.68 -0.05
CA PRO A 113 -24.60 -1.11 -1.04
C PRO A 113 -23.15 -0.99 -0.55
N TRP A 114 -22.87 -0.32 0.58
CA TRP A 114 -21.54 -0.03 1.06
C TRP A 114 -20.66 -1.25 1.34
N PRO A 115 -21.16 -2.34 1.97
CA PRO A 115 -20.38 -3.56 2.15
C PRO A 115 -19.84 -4.13 0.84
N TYR A 116 -20.65 -4.10 -0.22
CA TYR A 116 -20.25 -4.61 -1.54
C TYR A 116 -19.20 -3.70 -2.21
N LEU A 117 -19.27 -2.38 -1.99
CA LEU A 117 -18.25 -1.44 -2.45
C LEU A 117 -16.94 -1.62 -1.69
N ALA A 118 -16.99 -1.91 -0.39
CA ALA A 118 -15.81 -2.27 0.39
C ALA A 118 -15.15 -3.54 -0.14
N LEU A 119 -15.95 -4.56 -0.46
CA LEU A 119 -15.48 -5.80 -1.08
C LEU A 119 -14.83 -5.56 -2.44
N LEU A 120 -15.43 -4.74 -3.29
CA LEU A 120 -14.86 -4.36 -4.59
C LEU A 120 -13.52 -3.64 -4.41
N GLY A 121 -13.44 -2.68 -3.48
CA GLY A 121 -12.21 -1.97 -3.14
C GLY A 121 -11.10 -2.90 -2.64
N ALA A 122 -11.46 -3.85 -1.77
CA ALA A 122 -10.54 -4.86 -1.27
C ALA A 122 -10.02 -5.77 -2.41
N ALA A 123 -10.91 -6.24 -3.29
CA ALA A 123 -10.52 -7.05 -4.45
C ALA A 123 -9.54 -6.31 -5.36
N LEU A 124 -9.81 -5.04 -5.69
CA LEU A 124 -8.89 -4.20 -6.47
C LEU A 124 -7.54 -4.04 -5.78
N THR A 125 -7.53 -3.80 -4.47
CA THR A 125 -6.31 -3.70 -3.67
C THR A 125 -5.48 -4.98 -3.72
N ILE A 126 -6.10 -6.14 -3.57
CA ILE A 126 -5.43 -7.45 -3.62
C ILE A 126 -4.86 -7.72 -5.00
N VAL A 127 -5.63 -7.51 -6.06
CA VAL A 127 -5.16 -7.70 -7.45
C VAL A 127 -3.97 -6.79 -7.73
N ALA A 128 -4.04 -5.52 -7.32
CA ALA A 128 -2.95 -4.58 -7.46
C ALA A 128 -1.71 -5.01 -6.63
N ALA A 129 -1.91 -5.54 -5.41
CA ALA A 129 -0.82 -6.01 -4.56
C ALA A 129 -0.10 -7.22 -5.17
N VAL A 130 -0.86 -8.18 -5.71
CA VAL A 130 -0.30 -9.33 -6.45
C VAL A 130 0.47 -8.85 -7.68
N ALA A 131 -0.13 -7.95 -8.48
CA ALA A 131 0.54 -7.38 -9.64
C ALA A 131 1.83 -6.64 -9.23
N ALA A 132 1.81 -5.86 -8.15
CA ALA A 132 2.99 -5.19 -7.62
C ALA A 132 4.08 -6.18 -7.20
N ALA A 133 3.73 -7.25 -6.48
CA ALA A 133 4.69 -8.27 -6.05
C ALA A 133 5.36 -8.98 -7.23
N LEU A 134 4.62 -9.24 -8.30
CA LEU A 134 5.12 -9.92 -9.50
C LEU A 134 5.91 -8.98 -10.43
N LEU A 135 5.45 -7.74 -10.60
CA LEU A 135 6.00 -6.80 -11.56
C LEU A 135 7.06 -5.87 -10.97
N ALA A 136 7.19 -5.78 -9.63
CA ALA A 136 8.17 -4.92 -8.97
C ALA A 136 9.61 -5.04 -9.50
N PRO A 137 10.13 -6.24 -9.88
CA PRO A 137 11.48 -6.36 -10.42
C PRO A 137 11.68 -5.66 -11.78
N SER A 138 10.60 -5.48 -12.54
CA SER A 138 10.65 -4.83 -13.86
C SER A 138 10.43 -3.32 -13.79
N TRP A 139 10.14 -2.78 -12.61
CA TRP A 139 9.85 -1.37 -12.44
C TRP A 139 11.15 -0.54 -12.39
N PRO A 140 11.12 0.69 -12.92
CA PRO A 140 12.31 1.52 -12.98
C PRO A 140 12.82 1.85 -11.57
N GLU A 141 14.09 1.54 -11.33
CA GLU A 141 14.83 1.96 -10.15
C GLU A 141 15.74 3.14 -10.55
N MET A 142 15.55 4.31 -9.96
CA MET A 142 16.37 5.49 -10.25
C MET A 142 17.83 5.37 -9.76
N GLY A 143 18.20 4.29 -9.08
CA GLY A 143 19.51 4.12 -8.45
C GLY A 143 20.60 3.56 -9.38
N ARG A 144 20.29 2.57 -10.21
CA ARG A 144 21.29 1.82 -10.98
C ARG A 144 22.09 2.62 -12.01
N ARG A 145 21.62 3.77 -12.41
CA ARG A 145 22.31 4.61 -13.39
C ARG A 145 23.42 5.46 -12.75
N TYR A 146 23.40 5.60 -11.44
CA TYR A 146 24.36 6.38 -10.66
C TYR A 146 25.18 5.54 -9.67
N ASP A 147 24.89 4.25 -9.57
CA ASP A 147 25.76 3.32 -8.86
C ASP A 147 27.00 3.11 -9.75
N ALA A 148 28.06 3.87 -9.47
CA ALA A 148 29.36 3.55 -10.01
C ALA A 148 29.67 2.10 -9.64
N PRO A 149 30.18 1.25 -10.59
CA PRO A 149 30.57 -0.11 -10.27
C PRO A 149 31.56 -0.07 -9.10
N ALA A 150 31.17 -0.64 -7.96
CA ALA A 150 32.02 -0.68 -6.78
C ALA A 150 33.36 -1.40 -7.01
N ASP A 151 33.45 -2.15 -8.13
CA ASP A 151 34.64 -2.94 -8.52
C ASP A 151 35.42 -2.34 -9.70
N ALA A 152 35.02 -1.17 -10.22
CA ALA A 152 35.86 -0.46 -11.16
C ALA A 152 37.04 0.16 -10.38
N ARG A 153 38.01 -0.67 -9.98
CA ARG A 153 39.35 -0.14 -9.75
C ARG A 153 39.76 0.58 -11.02
N PRO A 154 39.97 1.91 -11.01
CA PRO A 154 40.45 2.60 -12.19
C PRO A 154 41.79 1.95 -12.60
N GLU A 155 41.82 1.37 -13.79
CA GLU A 155 43.08 0.99 -14.41
C GLU A 155 43.96 2.22 -14.35
N ARG A 156 45.16 2.06 -13.73
CA ARG A 156 46.14 3.12 -13.60
C ARG A 156 46.62 3.50 -15.00
N LYS A 157 46.05 4.54 -15.54
CA LYS A 157 46.54 5.15 -16.78
C LYS A 157 47.81 5.98 -16.43
N PRO A 158 48.82 5.94 -17.29
CA PRO A 158 49.97 6.82 -17.16
C PRO A 158 49.53 8.28 -17.02
N LEU A 159 50.28 9.10 -16.26
CA LEU A 159 49.94 10.52 -16.00
C LEU A 159 49.67 11.34 -17.28
N GLU A 160 50.33 10.97 -18.36
CA GLU A 160 50.21 11.63 -19.67
C GLU A 160 48.86 11.38 -20.37
N GLU A 161 48.15 10.31 -19.98
CA GLU A 161 46.81 9.94 -20.50
C GLU A 161 45.69 10.23 -19.51
N GLN A 162 45.98 10.77 -18.33
CA GLN A 162 44.99 11.11 -17.33
C GLN A 162 44.30 12.42 -17.70
N SER A 163 42.96 12.41 -17.72
CA SER A 163 42.18 13.63 -17.85
C SER A 163 42.31 14.48 -16.57
N THR A 164 42.14 15.79 -16.66
CA THR A 164 42.11 16.70 -15.52
C THR A 164 41.16 16.23 -14.42
N ILE A 165 40.06 15.55 -14.79
CA ILE A 165 39.06 15.00 -13.88
C ILE A 165 39.64 13.81 -13.11
N ASP A 166 40.44 12.96 -13.73
CA ASP A 166 41.03 11.79 -13.10
C ASP A 166 42.07 12.22 -12.05
N VAL A 167 42.81 13.31 -12.34
CA VAL A 167 43.78 13.91 -11.41
C VAL A 167 43.07 14.48 -10.18
N TRP A 168 41.96 15.23 -10.37
CA TRP A 168 41.15 15.74 -9.26
C TRP A 168 40.57 14.62 -8.39
N LYS A 169 40.08 13.56 -9.01
CA LYS A 169 39.53 12.42 -8.30
C LYS A 169 40.59 11.68 -7.46
N SER A 170 41.82 11.58 -7.94
CA SER A 170 42.93 10.99 -7.16
C SER A 170 43.31 11.83 -5.95
N LEU A 171 43.20 13.18 -6.06
CA LEU A 171 43.43 14.10 -4.95
C LEU A 171 42.30 13.98 -3.90
N ASP A 172 41.07 13.89 -4.30
CA ASP A 172 39.91 13.68 -3.39
C ASP A 172 39.98 12.35 -2.65
N GLU A 173 40.58 11.33 -3.26
CA GLU A 173 40.87 10.03 -2.64
C GLU A 173 42.15 10.04 -1.76
N GLY A 174 42.78 11.21 -1.58
CA GLY A 174 43.99 11.38 -0.74
C GLY A 174 45.27 10.79 -1.36
N ARG A 175 45.27 10.51 -2.66
CA ARG A 175 46.42 9.99 -3.38
C ARG A 175 47.08 11.11 -4.17
N ASP A 176 48.34 11.36 -3.88
CA ASP A 176 49.15 12.33 -4.64
C ASP A 176 49.61 11.70 -5.96
N PRO A 177 49.08 12.18 -7.12
CA PRO A 177 49.48 11.63 -8.42
C PRO A 177 50.92 11.94 -8.81
N THR A 178 51.61 12.86 -8.06
CA THR A 178 52.98 13.28 -8.38
C THR A 178 54.04 12.47 -7.63
N THR A 179 53.66 11.75 -6.58
CA THR A 179 54.60 10.82 -5.90
C THR A 179 54.67 9.52 -6.71
N GLY A 180 55.55 9.49 -7.68
CA GLY A 180 55.96 8.30 -8.39
C GLY A 180 56.52 7.26 -7.39
N ASP A 181 56.03 6.02 -7.46
CA ASP A 181 56.56 4.88 -6.71
C ASP A 181 58.08 4.80 -7.00
N GLN A 182 58.92 5.12 -5.96
CA GLN A 182 60.30 4.66 -5.91
C GLN A 182 60.33 3.25 -5.37
#